data_34e212e70bb6b8ce2eae941519ef8359
#
_entry.id   34e212e70bb6b8ce2eae941519ef8359
#
_cell.length_a   1.000
_cell.length_b   1.000
_cell.length_c   1.000
_cell.angle_alpha   90.00
_cell.angle_beta   90.00
_cell.angle_gamma   90.00
#
_symmetry.space_group_name_H-M   'P 1'
#
loop_
_entity.id
_entity.type
_entity.pdbx_description
1 polymer ?
#
loop_
_entity_poly.entity_id
_entity_poly.type
_entity_poly.pdbx_seq_one_letter_code
_entity_poly.pdbx_strand_id
1 'polypeptide(L)'
;MADPFYGEIRAFTFAFAPANWAYCAGQEVQIQQYQALAAVIGTMYGGNLSQNKINLPNLQGQVAVGSGTGVGLTPRTVAQQIGTETVTLSISQIPPHTHTAQALNETATSDQTLTPSATAMLGRTANAAPYAQYPNPLPSPSPVVMMDVRSLTQVGSYQAHENRQPVLTLNFCICVYDGFFPVRPS
;
A
#
# COMPACT_ATOMS: atom_id res chain seq x y z
N MET A 1 23.06 -29.10 -15.30
CA MET A 1 22.58 -27.92 -14.56
C MET A 1 23.80 -27.26 -13.97
N ALA A 2 23.87 -25.93 -13.96
CA ALA A 2 24.96 -25.29 -13.23
C ALA A 2 24.75 -25.52 -11.73
N ASP A 3 25.78 -25.96 -11.03
CA ASP A 3 25.73 -26.19 -9.60
C ASP A 3 25.51 -24.87 -8.86
N PRO A 4 24.68 -24.83 -7.83
CA PRO A 4 24.36 -23.60 -7.12
C PRO A 4 25.50 -23.17 -6.19
N PHE A 5 25.52 -21.89 -5.82
CA PHE A 5 26.32 -21.40 -4.70
C PHE A 5 25.55 -21.50 -3.38
N TYR A 6 26.24 -21.73 -2.26
CA TYR A 6 25.63 -21.59 -0.93
C TYR A 6 25.04 -20.18 -0.79
N GLY A 7 23.78 -20.12 -0.37
CA GLY A 7 23.05 -18.84 -0.24
C GLY A 7 22.49 -18.29 -1.56
N GLU A 8 22.63 -19.01 -2.68
CA GLU A 8 21.98 -18.61 -3.93
C GLU A 8 20.48 -18.74 -3.81
N ILE A 9 19.73 -17.72 -4.25
CA ILE A 9 18.26 -17.69 -4.24
C ILE A 9 17.75 -17.84 -5.67
N ARG A 10 16.84 -18.79 -5.88
CA ARG A 10 16.14 -19.00 -7.17
C ARG A 10 14.64 -18.98 -6.98
N ALA A 11 13.94 -18.50 -8.00
CA ALA A 11 12.49 -18.57 -8.10
C ALA A 11 12.08 -19.87 -8.82
N PHE A 12 11.11 -20.59 -8.24
CA PHE A 12 10.57 -21.84 -8.78
C PHE A 12 9.07 -21.72 -8.97
N THR A 13 8.56 -22.37 -10.02
CA THR A 13 7.13 -22.37 -10.37
C THR A 13 6.34 -23.51 -9.71
N PHE A 14 7.02 -24.47 -9.11
CA PHE A 14 6.40 -25.61 -8.44
C PHE A 14 6.27 -25.39 -6.93
N ALA A 15 5.38 -26.16 -6.28
CA ALA A 15 4.93 -25.92 -4.92
C ALA A 15 5.79 -26.54 -3.81
N PHE A 16 7.00 -27.05 -4.11
CA PHE A 16 7.91 -27.66 -3.13
C PHE A 16 9.32 -27.09 -3.25
N ALA A 17 10.08 -27.12 -2.16
CA ALA A 17 11.51 -26.82 -2.20
C ALA A 17 12.26 -28.04 -2.75
N PRO A 18 13.12 -27.88 -3.76
CA PRO A 18 13.95 -28.97 -4.26
C PRO A 18 14.87 -29.56 -3.16
N ALA A 19 15.41 -30.74 -3.38
CA ALA A 19 16.44 -31.27 -2.50
C ALA A 19 17.59 -30.26 -2.38
N ASN A 20 18.18 -30.14 -1.18
CA ASN A 20 19.25 -29.20 -0.86
C ASN A 20 18.87 -27.71 -0.87
N TRP A 21 17.58 -27.39 -1.02
CA TRP A 21 17.04 -26.03 -0.97
C TRP A 21 16.02 -25.89 0.16
N ALA A 22 15.91 -24.69 0.72
CA ALA A 22 14.91 -24.31 1.70
C ALA A 22 14.12 -23.10 1.22
N TYR A 23 12.87 -22.94 1.65
CA TYR A 23 12.07 -21.74 1.34
C TYR A 23 12.68 -20.50 1.95
N CYS A 24 12.56 -19.37 1.25
CA CYS A 24 12.88 -18.04 1.77
C CYS A 24 11.68 -17.47 2.53
N ALA A 25 11.38 -18.05 3.69
CA ALA A 25 10.23 -17.72 4.53
C ALA A 25 10.63 -17.11 5.89
N GLY A 26 11.89 -16.70 6.06
CA GLY A 26 12.36 -16.09 7.30
C GLY A 26 12.57 -17.05 8.46
N GLN A 27 12.51 -18.37 8.22
CA GLN A 27 12.61 -19.37 9.28
C GLN A 27 14.00 -19.38 9.91
N GLU A 28 13.99 -19.64 11.21
CA GLU A 28 15.20 -19.81 12.02
C GLU A 28 15.77 -21.22 11.82
N VAL A 29 17.08 -21.33 11.59
CA VAL A 29 17.79 -22.59 11.39
C VAL A 29 19.02 -22.67 12.31
N GLN A 30 19.40 -23.91 12.68
CA GLN A 30 20.56 -24.15 13.54
C GLN A 30 21.85 -24.08 12.72
N ILE A 31 22.83 -23.29 13.18
CA ILE A 31 24.14 -23.16 12.51
C ILE A 31 24.84 -24.52 12.38
N GLN A 32 24.69 -25.41 13.38
CA GLN A 32 25.31 -26.73 13.36
C GLN A 32 24.88 -27.57 12.16
N GLN A 33 23.64 -27.42 11.69
CA GLN A 33 23.11 -28.14 10.53
C GLN A 33 23.51 -27.46 9.23
N TYR A 34 23.70 -26.14 9.21
CA TYR A 34 23.89 -25.32 8.00
C TYR A 34 25.19 -24.51 8.09
N GLN A 35 26.31 -25.14 8.51
CA GLN A 35 27.56 -24.42 8.76
C GLN A 35 28.09 -23.68 7.54
N ALA A 36 28.04 -24.31 6.36
CA ALA A 36 28.50 -23.71 5.11
C ALA A 36 27.65 -22.48 4.73
N LEU A 37 26.32 -22.59 4.83
CA LEU A 37 25.41 -21.48 4.59
C LEU A 37 25.65 -20.35 5.61
N ALA A 38 25.79 -20.71 6.90
CA ALA A 38 26.03 -19.73 7.95
C ALA A 38 27.34 -18.94 7.77
N ALA A 39 28.37 -19.57 7.20
CA ALA A 39 29.61 -18.89 6.84
C ALA A 39 29.44 -17.85 5.72
N VAL A 40 28.43 -18.05 4.83
CA VAL A 40 28.16 -17.14 3.71
C VAL A 40 27.22 -16.00 4.12
N ILE A 41 26.06 -16.33 4.73
CA ILE A 41 25.04 -15.31 5.02
C ILE A 41 25.15 -14.71 6.43
N GLY A 42 25.79 -15.40 7.37
CA GLY A 42 25.90 -14.95 8.76
C GLY A 42 24.55 -14.58 9.36
N THR A 43 24.49 -13.47 10.08
CA THR A 43 23.27 -12.93 10.71
C THR A 43 22.64 -11.79 9.91
N MET A 44 22.92 -11.65 8.61
CA MET A 44 22.40 -10.55 7.77
C MET A 44 20.87 -10.48 7.76
N TYR A 45 20.21 -11.63 7.81
CA TYR A 45 18.74 -11.73 7.84
C TYR A 45 18.18 -11.92 9.26
N GLY A 46 19.01 -11.78 10.29
CA GLY A 46 18.67 -12.01 11.69
C GLY A 46 19.26 -13.30 12.24
N GLY A 47 18.87 -13.62 13.47
CA GLY A 47 19.36 -14.77 14.22
C GLY A 47 20.23 -14.35 15.41
N ASN A 48 20.75 -15.34 16.14
CA ASN A 48 21.57 -15.14 17.33
C ASN A 48 22.72 -16.15 17.38
N LEU A 49 23.93 -15.67 17.16
CA LEU A 49 25.13 -16.52 17.16
C LEU A 49 25.35 -17.18 18.54
N SER A 50 25.04 -16.50 19.65
CA SER A 50 25.16 -17.07 20.99
C SER A 50 24.22 -18.24 21.24
N GLN A 51 23.10 -18.30 20.48
CA GLN A 51 22.15 -19.42 20.51
C GLN A 51 22.36 -20.41 19.36
N ASN A 52 23.42 -20.22 18.58
CA ASN A 52 23.78 -21.07 17.43
C ASN A 52 22.68 -21.08 16.34
N LYS A 53 22.07 -19.89 16.07
CA LYS A 53 20.91 -19.74 15.19
C LYS A 53 21.12 -18.60 14.19
N ILE A 54 20.67 -18.82 12.95
CA ILE A 54 20.58 -17.81 11.91
C ILE A 54 19.16 -17.86 11.28
N ASN A 55 18.71 -16.73 10.73
CA ASN A 55 17.48 -16.68 9.97
C ASN A 55 17.77 -16.74 8.47
N LEU A 56 16.92 -17.44 7.74
CA LEU A 56 16.89 -17.39 6.28
C LEU A 56 16.20 -16.10 5.83
N PRO A 57 16.48 -15.62 4.59
CA PRO A 57 15.76 -14.47 4.05
C PRO A 57 14.26 -14.72 4.00
N ASN A 58 13.45 -13.67 4.17
CA ASN A 58 12.01 -13.71 3.99
C ASN A 58 11.64 -12.93 2.72
N LEU A 59 11.17 -13.65 1.71
CA LEU A 59 10.68 -13.07 0.44
C LEU A 59 9.16 -13.23 0.27
N GLN A 60 8.45 -13.69 1.31
CA GLN A 60 7.00 -13.79 1.28
C GLN A 60 6.37 -12.40 1.28
N GLY A 61 5.57 -12.11 0.27
CA GLY A 61 4.92 -10.80 0.11
C GLY A 61 5.88 -9.64 -0.21
N GLN A 62 7.12 -9.93 -0.58
CA GLN A 62 8.15 -8.92 -0.85
C GLN A 62 8.71 -9.06 -2.27
N VAL A 63 9.16 -7.94 -2.84
CA VAL A 63 9.81 -7.87 -4.13
C VAL A 63 11.31 -7.62 -3.93
N ALA A 64 12.15 -8.40 -4.63
CA ALA A 64 13.59 -8.20 -4.57
C ALA A 64 14.00 -6.91 -5.30
N VAL A 65 14.86 -6.13 -4.68
CA VAL A 65 15.43 -4.89 -5.21
C VAL A 65 16.96 -4.99 -5.16
N GLY A 66 17.64 -4.45 -6.16
CA GLY A 66 19.12 -4.40 -6.19
C GLY A 66 19.70 -3.57 -5.05
N SER A 67 20.72 -4.08 -4.38
CA SER A 67 21.50 -3.32 -3.39
C SER A 67 22.50 -2.37 -4.08
N GLY A 68 22.95 -1.35 -3.37
CA GLY A 68 23.92 -0.37 -3.84
C GLY A 68 23.35 1.04 -3.89
N THR A 69 24.12 1.93 -4.55
CA THR A 69 23.76 3.34 -4.73
C THR A 69 23.66 3.64 -6.22
N GLY A 70 22.44 3.79 -6.72
CA GLY A 70 22.20 4.30 -8.07
C GLY A 70 22.23 5.83 -8.13
N VAL A 71 22.50 6.40 -9.29
CA VAL A 71 22.51 7.86 -9.49
C VAL A 71 21.11 8.42 -9.20
N GLY A 72 21.01 9.36 -8.26
CA GLY A 72 19.74 9.95 -7.84
C GLY A 72 18.83 9.05 -7.01
N LEU A 73 19.27 7.84 -6.64
CA LEU A 73 18.50 6.89 -5.84
C LEU A 73 19.01 6.81 -4.41
N THR A 74 18.11 6.47 -3.50
CA THR A 74 18.48 6.21 -2.09
C THR A 74 19.32 4.93 -2.02
N PRO A 75 20.48 4.95 -1.32
CA PRO A 75 21.29 3.76 -1.11
C PRO A 75 20.52 2.61 -0.46
N ARG A 76 20.79 1.38 -0.90
CA ARG A 76 20.19 0.16 -0.36
C ARG A 76 21.26 -0.83 0.05
N THR A 77 21.11 -1.42 1.22
CA THR A 77 22.01 -2.47 1.71
C THR A 77 21.38 -3.85 1.55
N VAL A 78 22.19 -4.88 1.44
CA VAL A 78 21.71 -6.27 1.42
C VAL A 78 20.94 -6.55 2.71
N ALA A 79 19.86 -7.33 2.60
CA ALA A 79 18.91 -7.67 3.68
C ALA A 79 18.05 -6.51 4.22
N GLN A 80 18.17 -5.29 3.67
CA GLN A 80 17.32 -4.18 4.05
C GLN A 80 15.88 -4.41 3.57
N GLN A 81 14.92 -4.33 4.49
CA GLN A 81 13.49 -4.35 4.18
C GLN A 81 12.94 -2.92 4.13
N ILE A 82 12.11 -2.64 3.15
CA ILE A 82 11.52 -1.31 2.91
C ILE A 82 10.10 -1.43 2.38
N GLY A 83 9.30 -0.39 2.65
CA GLY A 83 7.91 -0.33 2.21
C GLY A 83 6.95 -0.99 3.19
N THR A 84 5.67 -0.83 2.91
CA THR A 84 4.55 -1.39 3.68
C THR A 84 3.51 -1.96 2.73
N GLU A 85 2.87 -3.06 3.11
CA GLU A 85 1.81 -3.70 2.31
C GLU A 85 0.54 -2.85 2.25
N THR A 86 0.25 -2.13 3.33
CA THR A 86 -0.94 -1.28 3.44
C THR A 86 -0.56 0.13 3.83
N VAL A 87 -1.32 1.11 3.37
CA VAL A 87 -1.12 2.53 3.70
C VAL A 87 -2.43 3.13 4.19
N THR A 88 -2.36 3.85 5.31
CA THR A 88 -3.43 4.72 5.78
C THR A 88 -3.06 6.15 5.45
N LEU A 89 -3.87 6.82 4.65
CA LEU A 89 -3.62 8.21 4.30
C LEU A 89 -3.88 9.13 5.50
N SER A 90 -2.94 10.01 5.78
CA SER A 90 -3.11 11.12 6.71
C SER A 90 -3.72 12.33 6.00
N ILE A 91 -4.31 13.25 6.76
CA ILE A 91 -4.90 14.49 6.21
C ILE A 91 -3.86 15.29 5.42
N SER A 92 -2.60 15.29 5.84
CA SER A 92 -1.50 16.00 5.17
C SER A 92 -1.11 15.39 3.81
N GLN A 93 -1.51 14.15 3.53
CA GLN A 93 -1.24 13.45 2.26
C GLN A 93 -2.37 13.58 1.25
N ILE A 94 -3.52 14.14 1.67
CA ILE A 94 -4.66 14.41 0.80
C ILE A 94 -4.56 15.88 0.34
N PRO A 95 -4.66 16.16 -0.96
CA PRO A 95 -4.68 17.54 -1.44
C PRO A 95 -5.77 18.35 -0.72
N PRO A 96 -5.50 19.60 -0.31
CA PRO A 96 -6.50 20.45 0.32
C PRO A 96 -7.67 20.65 -0.65
N HIS A 97 -8.87 20.34 -0.21
CA HIS A 97 -10.10 20.56 -0.97
C HIS A 97 -11.23 20.88 -0.02
N THR A 98 -12.26 21.56 -0.51
CA THR A 98 -13.46 21.93 0.25
C THR A 98 -14.69 21.59 -0.57
N HIS A 99 -15.75 21.19 0.14
CA HIS A 99 -17.07 21.02 -0.44
C HIS A 99 -17.98 22.11 0.11
N THR A 100 -18.79 22.69 -0.77
CA THR A 100 -19.80 23.66 -0.39
C THR A 100 -21.17 23.15 -0.82
N ALA A 101 -22.14 23.13 0.09
CA ALA A 101 -23.52 22.91 -0.26
C ALA A 101 -24.20 24.26 -0.49
N GLN A 102 -24.99 24.35 -1.54
CA GLN A 102 -25.72 25.55 -1.91
C GLN A 102 -27.22 25.27 -1.91
N ALA A 103 -27.99 26.31 -1.59
CA ALA A 103 -29.44 26.28 -1.64
C ALA A 103 -29.98 27.57 -2.22
N LEU A 104 -31.21 27.54 -2.71
CA LEU A 104 -31.94 28.74 -3.12
C LEU A 104 -32.62 29.41 -1.93
N ASN A 105 -32.39 30.70 -1.75
CA ASN A 105 -33.13 31.49 -0.80
C ASN A 105 -34.37 32.11 -1.49
N GLU A 106 -35.27 31.24 -1.96
CA GLU A 106 -36.46 31.64 -2.67
C GLU A 106 -37.64 31.68 -1.70
N THR A 107 -38.36 32.81 -1.68
CA THR A 107 -39.54 33.03 -0.82
C THR A 107 -40.85 32.93 -1.59
N ALA A 108 -40.81 32.97 -2.93
CA ALA A 108 -41.99 32.84 -3.76
C ALA A 108 -42.53 31.41 -3.69
N THR A 109 -43.78 31.27 -3.27
CA THR A 109 -44.43 29.95 -3.15
C THR A 109 -44.72 29.28 -4.50
N SER A 110 -44.81 30.08 -5.56
CA SER A 110 -44.99 29.59 -6.95
C SER A 110 -43.83 28.74 -7.46
N ASP A 111 -42.63 28.97 -6.96
CA ASP A 111 -41.41 28.34 -7.46
C ASP A 111 -40.95 27.17 -6.58
N GLN A 112 -41.72 26.87 -5.52
CA GLN A 112 -41.46 25.77 -4.61
C GLN A 112 -42.09 24.47 -5.09
N THR A 113 -41.37 23.36 -4.98
CA THR A 113 -41.85 22.04 -5.39
C THR A 113 -41.49 20.97 -4.36
N LEU A 114 -42.33 19.94 -4.28
CA LEU A 114 -42.14 18.76 -3.42
C LEU A 114 -41.26 17.69 -4.12
N THR A 115 -41.12 17.79 -5.45
CA THR A 115 -40.40 16.78 -6.23
C THR A 115 -39.04 17.31 -6.68
N PRO A 116 -37.96 16.52 -6.46
CA PRO A 116 -36.66 16.85 -7.03
C PRO A 116 -36.70 16.74 -8.56
N SER A 117 -36.01 17.64 -9.25
CA SER A 117 -35.87 17.61 -10.71
C SER A 117 -34.49 18.16 -11.12
N ALA A 118 -34.12 17.97 -12.39
CA ALA A 118 -32.89 18.51 -12.92
C ALA A 118 -32.82 20.05 -12.88
N THR A 119 -33.96 20.72 -12.72
CA THR A 119 -34.11 22.19 -12.68
C THR A 119 -34.50 22.70 -11.30
N ALA A 120 -34.43 21.89 -10.26
CA ALA A 120 -34.74 22.28 -8.90
C ALA A 120 -33.53 22.06 -7.96
N MET A 121 -33.32 22.97 -7.04
CA MET A 121 -32.32 22.89 -5.96
C MET A 121 -32.99 22.84 -4.60
N LEU A 122 -32.25 22.42 -3.58
CA LEU A 122 -32.67 22.62 -2.19
C LEU A 122 -32.98 24.10 -1.97
N GLY A 123 -34.12 24.39 -1.40
CA GLY A 123 -34.59 25.75 -1.15
C GLY A 123 -34.95 26.00 0.29
N ARG A 124 -35.02 27.29 0.66
CA ARG A 124 -35.62 27.67 1.94
C ARG A 124 -37.15 27.46 1.86
N THR A 125 -37.66 26.63 2.74
CA THR A 125 -39.10 26.31 2.73
C THR A 125 -39.89 27.26 3.57
N ALA A 126 -40.88 27.94 2.96
CA ALA A 126 -41.93 28.61 3.71
C ALA A 126 -43.14 27.67 4.00
N ASN A 127 -43.41 26.68 3.14
CA ASN A 127 -44.58 25.80 3.14
C ASN A 127 -44.22 24.31 3.04
N ALA A 128 -43.14 23.86 3.69
CA ALA A 128 -42.72 22.46 3.70
C ALA A 128 -42.28 21.84 2.32
N ALA A 129 -42.16 22.65 1.28
CA ALA A 129 -41.62 22.21 0.01
C ALA A 129 -40.08 22.35 0.03
N PRO A 130 -39.30 21.25 0.03
CA PRO A 130 -37.86 21.28 0.23
C PRO A 130 -37.07 21.72 -1.00
N TYR A 131 -37.69 21.89 -2.16
CA TYR A 131 -37.07 22.26 -3.41
C TYR A 131 -37.63 23.53 -3.99
N ALA A 132 -36.80 24.29 -4.69
CA ALA A 132 -37.21 25.44 -5.46
C ALA A 132 -36.71 25.33 -6.89
N GLN A 133 -37.46 25.83 -7.85
CA GLN A 133 -37.06 25.89 -9.25
C GLN A 133 -35.83 26.75 -9.39
N TYR A 134 -34.86 26.24 -10.12
CA TYR A 134 -33.64 26.98 -10.42
C TYR A 134 -33.92 27.98 -11.54
N PRO A 135 -33.90 29.29 -11.26
CA PRO A 135 -34.19 30.26 -12.30
C PRO A 135 -33.07 30.32 -13.32
N ASN A 136 -33.42 30.30 -14.60
CA ASN A 136 -32.46 30.42 -15.71
C ASN A 136 -32.94 31.47 -16.71
N PRO A 137 -32.25 32.62 -16.82
CA PRO A 137 -31.03 33.02 -16.12
C PRO A 137 -31.27 33.35 -14.65
N LEU A 138 -30.20 33.22 -13.84
CA LEU A 138 -30.24 33.64 -12.43
C LEU A 138 -30.47 35.16 -12.33
N PRO A 139 -31.37 35.63 -11.47
CA PRO A 139 -31.56 37.05 -11.20
C PRO A 139 -30.33 37.65 -10.51
N SER A 140 -30.22 38.95 -10.57
CA SER A 140 -29.19 39.71 -9.83
C SER A 140 -29.90 40.58 -8.77
N PRO A 141 -29.53 40.45 -7.47
CA PRO A 141 -28.54 39.55 -6.90
C PRO A 141 -28.99 38.06 -6.95
N SER A 142 -28.04 37.17 -7.04
CA SER A 142 -28.32 35.73 -7.08
C SER A 142 -29.00 35.24 -5.79
N PRO A 143 -30.10 34.48 -5.86
CA PRO A 143 -30.77 33.89 -4.69
C PRO A 143 -30.01 32.67 -4.14
N VAL A 144 -28.90 32.25 -4.75
CA VAL A 144 -28.11 31.11 -4.28
C VAL A 144 -27.35 31.51 -3.03
N VAL A 145 -27.52 30.76 -1.96
CA VAL A 145 -26.84 30.95 -0.69
C VAL A 145 -26.06 29.71 -0.31
N MET A 146 -24.96 29.90 0.41
CA MET A 146 -24.20 28.79 0.97
C MET A 146 -24.95 28.22 2.20
N MET A 147 -25.06 26.92 2.28
CA MET A 147 -25.57 26.24 3.46
C MET A 147 -24.51 26.24 4.57
N ASP A 148 -24.95 26.04 5.82
CA ASP A 148 -24.06 25.87 6.96
C ASP A 148 -23.11 24.69 6.73
N VAL A 149 -21.85 24.83 7.13
CA VAL A 149 -20.83 23.77 7.00
C VAL A 149 -21.23 22.46 7.67
N ARG A 150 -22.12 22.51 8.68
CA ARG A 150 -22.71 21.34 9.34
C ARG A 150 -23.72 20.58 8.48
N SER A 151 -24.12 21.14 7.31
CA SER A 151 -24.99 20.43 6.36
C SER A 151 -24.29 19.29 5.64
N LEU A 152 -22.96 19.27 5.70
CA LEU A 152 -22.13 18.21 5.14
C LEU A 152 -21.51 17.40 6.28
N THR A 153 -21.69 16.10 6.27
CA THR A 153 -21.00 15.20 7.18
C THR A 153 -19.66 14.81 6.63
N GLN A 154 -18.70 14.62 7.52
CA GLN A 154 -17.41 14.09 7.13
C GLN A 154 -17.58 12.63 6.65
N VAL A 155 -17.04 12.32 5.46
CA VAL A 155 -17.02 10.96 4.90
C VAL A 155 -15.58 10.47 4.87
N GLY A 156 -15.37 9.21 5.25
CA GLY A 156 -14.08 8.56 5.31
C GLY A 156 -13.86 7.91 6.68
N SER A 157 -13.15 6.80 6.71
CA SER A 157 -12.99 6.00 7.92
C SER A 157 -11.54 5.80 8.31
N TYR A 158 -10.60 6.50 7.67
CA TYR A 158 -9.15 6.32 7.88
C TYR A 158 -8.69 4.86 7.78
N GLN A 159 -9.39 4.06 6.95
CA GLN A 159 -9.03 2.66 6.74
C GLN A 159 -7.77 2.56 5.88
N ALA A 160 -6.92 1.62 6.26
CA ALA A 160 -5.78 1.27 5.44
C ALA A 160 -6.23 0.64 4.11
N HIS A 161 -5.60 1.02 3.02
CA HIS A 161 -5.82 0.40 1.72
C HIS A 161 -4.59 -0.39 1.28
N GLU A 162 -4.81 -1.38 0.42
CA GLU A 162 -3.76 -2.20 -0.17
C GLU A 162 -2.85 -1.33 -1.05
N ASN A 163 -1.53 -1.39 -0.80
CA ASN A 163 -0.51 -0.61 -1.50
C ASN A 163 0.39 -1.49 -2.39
N ARG A 164 0.13 -2.80 -2.46
CA ARG A 164 0.91 -3.70 -3.30
C ARG A 164 0.51 -3.56 -4.77
N GLN A 165 1.51 -3.58 -5.65
CA GLN A 165 1.27 -3.72 -7.08
C GLN A 165 0.72 -5.11 -7.42
N PRO A 166 0.07 -5.32 -8.58
CA PRO A 166 -0.25 -6.66 -9.05
C PRO A 166 1.01 -7.52 -9.15
N VAL A 167 0.98 -8.70 -8.55
CA VAL A 167 2.14 -9.62 -8.48
C VAL A 167 1.72 -11.03 -8.87
N LEU A 168 2.65 -11.78 -9.46
CA LEU A 168 2.55 -13.22 -9.65
C LEU A 168 3.43 -13.89 -8.60
N THR A 169 2.85 -14.76 -7.77
CA THR A 169 3.58 -15.46 -6.72
C THR A 169 4.40 -16.62 -7.26
N LEU A 170 5.68 -16.68 -6.89
CA LEU A 170 6.59 -17.78 -7.14
C LEU A 170 7.21 -18.22 -5.82
N ASN A 171 7.67 -19.46 -5.74
CA ASN A 171 8.42 -19.95 -4.61
C ASN A 171 9.88 -19.53 -4.72
N PHE A 172 10.35 -18.71 -3.79
CA PHE A 172 11.77 -18.40 -3.65
C PHE A 172 12.41 -19.38 -2.69
N CYS A 173 13.45 -20.08 -3.15
CA CYS A 173 14.23 -20.99 -2.33
C CYS A 173 15.70 -20.59 -2.32
N ILE A 174 16.38 -20.88 -1.22
CA ILE A 174 17.80 -20.66 -0.98
C ILE A 174 18.53 -22.01 -0.95
N CYS A 175 19.67 -22.09 -1.59
CA CYS A 175 20.53 -23.25 -1.55
C CYS A 175 21.19 -23.42 -0.16
N VAL A 176 20.94 -24.54 0.50
CA VAL A 176 21.41 -24.82 1.87
C VAL A 176 22.42 -25.95 1.94
N TYR A 177 22.44 -26.88 0.97
CA TYR A 177 23.39 -28.00 0.86
C TYR A 177 23.91 -28.17 -0.57
N ASP A 178 25.04 -28.82 -0.72
CA ASP A 178 25.66 -29.17 -1.99
C ASP A 178 25.89 -27.98 -2.94
N GLY A 179 26.17 -26.82 -2.37
CA GLY A 179 26.53 -25.61 -3.12
C GLY A 179 28.05 -25.39 -3.12
N PHE A 180 28.54 -24.60 -4.07
CA PHE A 180 29.91 -24.08 -4.07
C PHE A 180 30.00 -22.86 -3.15
N PHE A 181 31.16 -22.67 -2.51
CA PHE A 181 31.43 -21.43 -1.80
C PHE A 181 31.65 -20.29 -2.81
N PRO A 182 30.96 -19.14 -2.64
CA PRO A 182 31.22 -17.97 -3.45
C PRO A 182 32.64 -17.43 -3.15
N VAL A 183 33.48 -17.34 -4.17
CA VAL A 183 34.83 -16.77 -4.03
C VAL A 183 34.72 -15.26 -4.20
N ARG A 184 35.22 -14.51 -3.19
CA ARG A 184 35.31 -13.05 -3.29
C ARG A 184 36.48 -12.71 -4.22
N PRO A 185 36.25 -11.93 -5.31
CA PRO A 185 37.37 -11.44 -6.11
C PRO A 185 38.29 -10.56 -5.27
N SER A 186 39.60 -10.74 -5.44
CA SER A 186 40.66 -9.95 -4.80
C SER A 186 40.69 -8.52 -5.31
#